data_d4dec7d16a239c4f10b4947c2f89dbb9
#
_entry.id   d4dec7d16a239c4f10b4947c2f89dbb9
#
_cell.length_a   1.000
_cell.length_b   1.000
_cell.length_c   1.000
_cell.angle_alpha   90.00
_cell.angle_beta   90.00
_cell.angle_gamma   90.00
#
_symmetry.space_group_name_H-M   'P 1'
#
loop_
_entity.id
_entity.type
_entity.pdbx_description
1 polymer ?
#
loop_
_entity_poly.entity_id
_entity_poly.type
_entity_poly.pdbx_seq_one_letter_code
_entity_poly.pdbx_strand_id
1 'polypeptide(L)'
;MKLSRPFRNLALMGLAFFASAAATFAAAARPVSSVSFLDTLTDASKVAARHNDMQILRISGRSMLPFFGDGSVVIVKKIAADQLREGMVVVYQNRFGETVAHRIVNSVSTGFVVQGYNNAAIDTTVVNDANLIGVVYVTFHSSGALDANSALASNAPATQVALAAPAK
;
A
#
# COMPACT_ATOMS: atom_id res chain seq x y z
N MET A 1 76.04 23.13 36.08
CA MET A 1 75.72 21.81 35.45
C MET A 1 74.25 21.50 35.69
N LYS A 2 73.38 21.77 34.70
CA LYS A 2 71.92 21.47 34.78
C LYS A 2 71.58 20.49 33.71
N LEU A 3 71.20 19.26 34.09
CA LEU A 3 70.69 18.24 33.17
C LEU A 3 69.19 18.50 32.96
N SER A 4 68.82 18.78 31.73
CA SER A 4 67.44 18.83 31.27
C SER A 4 66.98 17.43 30.84
N ARG A 5 65.86 16.93 31.41
CA ARG A 5 65.19 15.68 31.00
C ARG A 5 64.20 16.01 29.90
N PRO A 6 64.11 15.21 28.80
CA PRO A 6 63.08 15.36 27.81
C PRO A 6 61.78 14.64 28.25
N PHE A 7 60.67 15.35 28.20
CA PHE A 7 59.32 14.82 28.36
C PHE A 7 58.96 13.98 27.13
N ARG A 8 58.72 12.68 27.30
CA ARG A 8 58.17 11.80 26.29
C ARG A 8 56.62 11.93 26.39
N ASN A 9 56.01 12.67 25.49
CA ASN A 9 54.56 12.70 25.28
C ASN A 9 54.14 11.37 24.65
N LEU A 10 53.49 10.51 25.42
CA LEU A 10 52.85 9.31 24.95
C LEU A 10 51.39 9.70 24.51
N ALA A 11 51.24 9.89 23.19
CA ALA A 11 49.90 10.10 22.62
C ALA A 11 49.18 8.75 22.55
N LEU A 12 48.20 8.57 23.46
CA LEU A 12 47.24 7.48 23.38
C LEU A 12 46.24 7.79 22.28
N MET A 13 46.39 7.19 21.08
CA MET A 13 45.34 7.17 20.06
C MET A 13 44.24 6.19 20.50
N GLY A 14 43.17 6.73 21.03
CA GLY A 14 41.94 5.99 21.28
C GLY A 14 41.23 5.70 19.96
N LEU A 15 41.26 4.45 19.54
CA LEU A 15 40.51 3.95 18.37
C LEU A 15 39.05 3.80 18.78
N ALA A 16 38.20 4.80 18.48
CA ALA A 16 36.76 4.71 18.69
C ALA A 16 36.16 3.79 17.63
N PHE A 17 35.80 2.57 18.02
CA PHE A 17 34.99 1.66 17.21
C PHE A 17 33.55 2.20 17.16
N PHE A 18 33.17 2.88 16.07
CA PHE A 18 31.77 3.13 15.76
C PHE A 18 31.15 1.81 15.28
N ALA A 19 30.50 1.10 16.18
CA ALA A 19 29.59 0.01 15.82
C ALA A 19 28.38 0.64 15.12
N SER A 20 28.38 0.64 13.79
CA SER A 20 27.22 1.01 12.97
C SER A 20 26.17 -0.09 13.18
N ALA A 21 25.18 0.14 14.02
CA ALA A 21 23.99 -0.69 14.11
C ALA A 21 23.21 -0.51 12.81
N ALA A 22 23.40 -1.40 11.84
CA ALA A 22 22.56 -1.50 10.68
C ALA A 22 21.16 -1.91 11.17
N ALA A 23 20.23 -0.94 11.25
CA ALA A 23 18.83 -1.21 11.50
C ALA A 23 18.32 -2.01 10.28
N THR A 24 18.19 -3.31 10.44
CA THR A 24 17.49 -4.16 9.47
C THR A 24 16.01 -3.82 9.52
N PHE A 25 15.57 -2.96 8.60
CA PHE A 25 14.14 -2.77 8.38
C PHE A 25 13.59 -4.10 7.86
N ALA A 26 12.87 -4.82 8.71
CA ALA A 26 12.11 -5.98 8.27
C ALA A 26 11.14 -5.51 7.18
N ALA A 27 11.24 -6.10 6.00
CA ALA A 27 10.31 -5.78 4.92
C ALA A 27 8.89 -6.08 5.39
N ALA A 28 7.99 -5.10 5.27
CA ALA A 28 6.60 -5.28 5.66
C ALA A 28 6.01 -6.48 4.91
N ALA A 29 5.55 -7.48 5.67
CA ALA A 29 4.93 -8.67 5.14
C ALA A 29 3.44 -8.43 4.92
N ARG A 30 2.88 -9.00 3.84
CA ARG A 30 1.43 -8.99 3.63
C ARG A 30 0.74 -9.91 4.62
N PRO A 31 -0.52 -9.64 5.01
CA PRO A 31 -1.34 -10.61 5.71
C PRO A 31 -1.53 -11.87 4.85
N VAL A 32 -1.39 -13.03 5.45
CA VAL A 32 -1.56 -14.33 4.78
C VAL A 32 -2.81 -15.00 5.31
N SER A 33 -3.62 -15.59 4.42
CA SER A 33 -4.79 -16.38 4.71
C SER A 33 -4.64 -17.76 4.08
N SER A 34 -5.26 -18.79 4.65
CA SER A 34 -5.36 -20.13 4.03
C SER A 34 -6.46 -20.21 2.98
N VAL A 35 -7.30 -19.17 2.85
CA VAL A 35 -8.42 -19.12 1.91
C VAL A 35 -7.90 -18.98 0.48
N SER A 36 -8.42 -19.76 -0.46
CA SER A 36 -8.06 -19.67 -1.87
C SER A 36 -8.47 -18.30 -2.46
N PHE A 37 -7.84 -17.89 -3.55
CA PHE A 37 -8.24 -16.66 -4.23
C PHE A 37 -9.68 -16.72 -4.75
N LEU A 38 -10.13 -17.88 -5.27
CA LEU A 38 -11.49 -18.06 -5.78
C LEU A 38 -12.54 -17.98 -4.68
N ASP A 39 -12.29 -18.58 -3.52
CA ASP A 39 -13.19 -18.47 -2.37
C ASP A 39 -13.23 -17.02 -1.87
N THR A 40 -12.10 -16.37 -1.80
CA THR A 40 -11.97 -14.95 -1.45
C THR A 40 -12.81 -14.07 -2.38
N LEU A 41 -12.72 -14.29 -3.70
CA LEU A 41 -13.50 -13.56 -4.69
C LEU A 41 -15.00 -13.86 -4.58
N THR A 42 -15.36 -15.12 -4.31
CA THR A 42 -16.74 -15.54 -4.08
C THR A 42 -17.34 -14.82 -2.88
N ASP A 43 -16.62 -14.75 -1.77
CA ASP A 43 -17.09 -14.07 -0.56
C ASP A 43 -17.17 -12.56 -0.74
N ALA A 44 -16.20 -11.94 -1.42
CA ALA A 44 -16.26 -10.53 -1.80
C ALA A 44 -17.49 -10.25 -2.68
N SER A 45 -17.80 -11.15 -3.63
CA SER A 45 -18.98 -11.02 -4.50
C SER A 45 -20.30 -11.07 -3.73
N LYS A 46 -20.41 -11.96 -2.74
CA LYS A 46 -21.60 -12.04 -1.86
C LYS A 46 -21.82 -10.73 -1.08
N VAL A 47 -20.74 -10.09 -0.62
CA VAL A 47 -20.83 -8.82 0.09
C VAL A 47 -21.19 -7.69 -0.87
N ALA A 48 -20.50 -7.57 -2.00
CA ALA A 48 -20.75 -6.52 -2.98
C ALA A 48 -22.15 -6.59 -3.60
N ALA A 49 -22.70 -7.79 -3.81
CA ALA A 49 -24.05 -7.98 -4.36
C ALA A 49 -25.19 -7.39 -3.51
N ARG A 50 -24.91 -7.04 -2.25
CA ARG A 50 -25.91 -6.41 -1.35
C ARG A 50 -26.02 -4.90 -1.56
N HIS A 51 -25.16 -4.29 -2.36
CA HIS A 51 -25.04 -2.85 -2.54
C HIS A 51 -24.72 -2.51 -4.00
N ASN A 52 -25.48 -1.57 -4.56
CA ASN A 52 -25.32 -1.17 -5.96
C ASN A 52 -24.12 -0.20 -6.21
N ASP A 53 -23.53 0.32 -5.13
CA ASP A 53 -22.47 1.31 -5.14
C ASP A 53 -21.09 0.72 -4.80
N MET A 54 -20.97 -0.60 -4.86
CA MET A 54 -19.74 -1.32 -4.53
C MET A 54 -19.10 -1.96 -5.76
N GLN A 55 -17.77 -1.90 -5.81
CA GLN A 55 -16.94 -2.52 -6.83
C GLN A 55 -15.93 -3.46 -6.17
N ILE A 56 -15.59 -4.56 -6.84
CA ILE A 56 -14.57 -5.49 -6.38
C ILE A 56 -13.31 -5.24 -7.21
N LEU A 57 -12.19 -5.03 -6.53
CA LEU A 57 -10.88 -4.86 -7.15
C LEU A 57 -9.88 -5.85 -6.57
N ARG A 58 -9.06 -6.43 -7.46
CA ARG A 58 -7.87 -7.18 -7.06
C ARG A 58 -6.71 -6.22 -6.89
N ILE A 59 -5.98 -6.36 -5.78
CA ILE A 59 -4.79 -5.56 -5.52
C ILE A 59 -3.56 -6.21 -6.15
N SER A 60 -2.75 -5.38 -6.80
CA SER A 60 -1.40 -5.67 -7.23
C SER A 60 -0.46 -4.62 -6.65
N GLY A 61 0.71 -5.06 -6.18
CA GLY A 61 1.72 -4.18 -5.59
C GLY A 61 1.82 -4.26 -4.07
N ARG A 62 2.76 -3.49 -3.53
CA ARG A 62 3.20 -3.57 -2.13
C ARG A 62 3.06 -2.25 -1.37
N SER A 63 2.55 -1.20 -2.02
CA SER A 63 2.50 0.16 -1.45
C SER A 63 1.65 0.25 -0.18
N MET A 64 0.69 -0.65 0.02
CA MET A 64 -0.22 -0.67 1.16
C MET A 64 0.13 -1.72 2.23
N LEU A 65 1.29 -2.36 2.13
CA LEU A 65 1.77 -3.24 3.19
C LEU A 65 1.97 -2.44 4.50
N PRO A 66 1.74 -3.06 5.68
CA PRO A 66 1.37 -4.46 5.91
C PRO A 66 -0.14 -4.75 5.80
N PHE A 67 -0.99 -3.77 5.52
CA PHE A 67 -2.44 -3.92 5.59
C PHE A 67 -3.01 -4.80 4.47
N PHE A 68 -2.59 -4.59 3.24
CA PHE A 68 -2.90 -5.43 2.09
C PHE A 68 -1.88 -5.25 0.96
N GLY A 69 -1.85 -6.17 0.02
CA GLY A 69 -0.90 -6.17 -1.10
C GLY A 69 -1.28 -7.19 -2.15
N ASP A 70 -0.30 -7.68 -2.91
CA ASP A 70 -0.51 -8.64 -4.00
C ASP A 70 -1.47 -9.77 -3.62
N GLY A 71 -2.49 -9.99 -4.45
CA GLY A 71 -3.48 -11.04 -4.28
C GLY A 71 -4.59 -10.73 -3.26
N SER A 72 -4.56 -9.60 -2.57
CA SER A 72 -5.72 -9.13 -1.79
C SER A 72 -6.85 -8.72 -2.72
N VAL A 73 -8.08 -8.88 -2.24
CA VAL A 73 -9.30 -8.40 -2.89
C VAL A 73 -9.91 -7.31 -2.00
N VAL A 74 -10.24 -6.17 -2.58
CA VAL A 74 -10.90 -5.09 -1.86
C VAL A 74 -12.29 -4.81 -2.44
N ILE A 75 -13.22 -4.46 -1.57
CA ILE A 75 -14.50 -3.88 -1.97
C ILE A 75 -14.36 -2.38 -1.83
N VAL A 76 -14.64 -1.66 -2.90
CA VAL A 76 -14.60 -0.21 -2.97
C VAL A 76 -16.02 0.32 -3.02
N LYS A 77 -16.36 1.19 -2.09
CA LYS A 77 -17.65 1.87 -2.05
C LYS A 77 -17.53 3.26 -2.67
N LYS A 78 -18.41 3.56 -3.61
CA LYS A 78 -18.48 4.91 -4.20
C LYS A 78 -19.03 5.89 -3.17
N ILE A 79 -18.30 6.97 -2.94
CA ILE A 79 -18.72 8.10 -2.09
C ILE A 79 -18.31 9.41 -2.74
N ALA A 80 -18.92 10.52 -2.34
CA ALA A 80 -18.52 11.85 -2.78
C ALA A 80 -17.26 12.33 -2.05
N ALA A 81 -16.45 13.19 -2.69
CA ALA A 81 -15.17 13.62 -2.12
C ALA A 81 -15.35 14.44 -0.83
N ASP A 82 -16.46 15.12 -0.63
CA ASP A 82 -16.79 15.87 0.61
C ASP A 82 -16.97 14.96 1.85
N GLN A 83 -17.21 13.67 1.64
CA GLN A 83 -17.31 12.66 2.70
C GLN A 83 -15.97 12.07 3.10
N LEU A 84 -14.90 12.35 2.34
CA LEU A 84 -13.57 11.84 2.62
C LEU A 84 -12.99 12.48 3.89
N ARG A 85 -12.19 11.68 4.61
CA ARG A 85 -11.47 12.12 5.81
C ARG A 85 -10.06 11.55 5.80
N GLU A 86 -9.16 12.21 6.49
CA GLU A 86 -7.81 11.70 6.73
C GLU A 86 -7.86 10.31 7.38
N GLY A 87 -6.93 9.47 6.98
CA GLY A 87 -6.86 8.06 7.39
C GLY A 87 -7.67 7.11 6.52
N MET A 88 -8.66 7.57 5.76
CA MET A 88 -9.38 6.70 4.82
C MET A 88 -8.45 6.23 3.69
N VAL A 89 -8.66 4.99 3.24
CA VAL A 89 -7.98 4.45 2.07
C VAL A 89 -8.89 4.64 0.87
N VAL A 90 -8.44 5.45 -0.08
CA VAL A 90 -9.16 5.76 -1.31
C VAL A 90 -8.59 5.02 -2.49
N VAL A 91 -9.44 4.71 -3.45
CA VAL A 91 -9.08 4.24 -4.78
C VAL A 91 -9.34 5.35 -5.77
N TYR A 92 -8.36 5.67 -6.59
CA TYR A 92 -8.41 6.79 -7.52
C TYR A 92 -7.58 6.51 -8.77
N GLN A 93 -7.82 7.29 -9.84
CA GLN A 93 -6.92 7.30 -10.99
C GLN A 93 -5.81 8.33 -10.80
N ASN A 94 -4.55 7.89 -10.93
CA ASN A 94 -3.42 8.80 -10.92
C ASN A 94 -3.29 9.53 -12.27
N ARG A 95 -2.35 10.49 -12.34
CA ARG A 95 -2.09 11.28 -13.56
C ARG A 95 -1.66 10.46 -14.77
N PHE A 96 -1.31 9.19 -14.59
CA PHE A 96 -0.92 8.26 -15.66
C PHE A 96 -2.08 7.35 -16.08
N GLY A 97 -3.28 7.53 -15.49
CA GLY A 97 -4.45 6.69 -15.75
C GLY A 97 -4.42 5.35 -14.99
N GLU A 98 -3.48 5.14 -14.08
CA GLU A 98 -3.42 3.93 -13.28
C GLU A 98 -4.37 4.01 -12.08
N THR A 99 -5.04 2.89 -11.79
CA THR A 99 -5.86 2.76 -10.57
C THR A 99 -4.97 2.46 -9.37
N VAL A 100 -5.00 3.33 -8.38
CA VAL A 100 -4.15 3.28 -7.19
C VAL A 100 -5.03 3.29 -5.94
N ALA A 101 -4.60 2.56 -4.90
CA ALA A 101 -5.24 2.54 -3.58
C ALA A 101 -4.25 3.03 -2.53
N HIS A 102 -4.45 4.23 -1.97
CA HIS A 102 -3.59 4.82 -0.95
C HIS A 102 -4.39 5.51 0.16
N ARG A 103 -3.73 5.74 1.29
CA ARG A 103 -4.34 6.41 2.44
C ARG A 103 -4.29 7.93 2.30
N ILE A 104 -5.36 8.62 2.65
CA ILE A 104 -5.40 10.08 2.80
C ILE A 104 -4.52 10.47 4.00
N VAL A 105 -3.56 11.36 3.77
CA VAL A 105 -2.63 11.86 4.79
C VAL A 105 -2.80 13.33 5.09
N ASN A 106 -3.43 14.08 4.19
CA ASN A 106 -3.70 15.51 4.39
C ASN A 106 -4.83 15.97 3.47
N SER A 107 -5.49 17.07 3.86
CA SER A 107 -6.47 17.79 3.05
C SER A 107 -5.87 19.11 2.56
N VAL A 108 -6.09 19.44 1.29
CA VAL A 108 -5.65 20.69 0.66
C VAL A 108 -6.83 21.35 -0.07
N SER A 109 -6.70 22.59 -0.47
CA SER A 109 -7.78 23.33 -1.13
C SER A 109 -8.29 22.70 -2.42
N THR A 110 -7.46 21.87 -3.09
CA THR A 110 -7.78 21.20 -4.37
C THR A 110 -8.18 19.74 -4.21
N GLY A 111 -8.24 19.22 -2.98
CA GLY A 111 -8.59 17.81 -2.70
C GLY A 111 -7.76 17.21 -1.57
N PHE A 112 -7.31 15.97 -1.74
CA PHE A 112 -6.64 15.19 -0.71
C PHE A 112 -5.28 14.68 -1.19
N VAL A 113 -4.27 14.83 -0.32
CA VAL A 113 -2.95 14.24 -0.50
C VAL A 113 -2.98 12.82 0.05
N VAL A 114 -2.43 11.88 -0.71
CA VAL A 114 -2.44 10.46 -0.38
C VAL A 114 -1.04 9.87 -0.35
N GLN A 115 -0.90 8.75 0.36
CA GLN A 115 0.36 8.03 0.48
C GLN A 115 0.11 6.53 0.74
N GLY A 116 0.85 5.67 0.09
CA GLY A 116 0.90 4.25 0.46
C GLY A 116 1.57 4.06 1.81
N TYR A 117 1.08 3.14 2.63
CA TYR A 117 1.68 2.84 3.93
C TYR A 117 3.15 2.42 3.85
N ASN A 118 3.51 1.73 2.77
CA ASN A 118 4.88 1.25 2.51
C ASN A 118 5.68 2.18 1.60
N ASN A 119 5.18 3.39 1.33
CA ASN A 119 5.86 4.38 0.48
C ASN A 119 6.54 5.43 1.35
N ALA A 120 7.78 5.79 1.01
CA ALA A 120 8.53 6.84 1.69
C ALA A 120 7.99 8.26 1.38
N ALA A 121 7.40 8.43 0.18
CA ALA A 121 6.91 9.73 -0.29
C ALA A 121 5.40 9.73 -0.49
N ILE A 122 4.80 10.91 -0.38
CA ILE A 122 3.41 11.18 -0.78
C ILE A 122 3.28 11.08 -2.31
N ASP A 123 2.06 10.84 -2.77
CA ASP A 123 1.76 10.82 -4.20
C ASP A 123 1.75 12.22 -4.79
N THR A 124 2.12 12.30 -6.06
CA THR A 124 2.08 13.57 -6.81
C THR A 124 0.69 13.91 -7.34
N THR A 125 -0.24 12.96 -7.31
CA THR A 125 -1.64 13.17 -7.72
C THR A 125 -2.48 13.54 -6.52
N VAL A 126 -3.18 14.66 -6.58
CA VAL A 126 -4.20 15.07 -5.60
C VAL A 126 -5.50 14.38 -5.95
N VAL A 127 -6.13 13.75 -4.96
CA VAL A 127 -7.43 13.07 -5.12
C VAL A 127 -8.56 14.07 -4.93
N ASN A 128 -9.51 14.09 -5.87
CA ASN A 128 -10.72 14.91 -5.85
C ASN A 128 -11.84 14.18 -6.60
N ASP A 129 -13.02 14.82 -6.76
CA ASP A 129 -14.17 14.20 -7.43
C ASP A 129 -13.89 13.76 -8.86
N ALA A 130 -12.96 14.40 -9.57
CA ALA A 130 -12.67 14.08 -10.97
C ALA A 130 -11.92 12.75 -11.14
N ASN A 131 -11.16 12.33 -10.13
CA ASN A 131 -10.34 11.11 -10.22
C ASN A 131 -10.62 10.07 -9.13
N LEU A 132 -11.50 10.39 -8.16
CA LEU A 132 -11.92 9.46 -7.10
C LEU A 132 -12.78 8.33 -7.69
N ILE A 133 -12.44 7.09 -7.41
CA ILE A 133 -13.25 5.91 -7.70
C ILE A 133 -14.12 5.56 -6.49
N GLY A 134 -13.55 5.62 -5.29
CA GLY A 134 -14.26 5.38 -4.04
C GLY A 134 -13.33 5.13 -2.87
N VAL A 135 -13.88 4.65 -1.76
CA VAL A 135 -13.15 4.30 -0.53
C VAL A 135 -13.09 2.78 -0.37
N VAL A 136 -11.97 2.26 0.11
CA VAL A 136 -11.84 0.84 0.47
C VAL A 136 -12.72 0.58 1.69
N TYR A 137 -13.77 -0.22 1.49
CA TYR A 137 -14.76 -0.57 2.51
C TYR A 137 -14.40 -1.86 3.26
N VAL A 138 -13.95 -2.88 2.51
CA VAL A 138 -13.55 -4.18 3.05
C VAL A 138 -12.32 -4.68 2.30
N THR A 139 -11.44 -5.35 3.02
CA THR A 139 -10.28 -6.06 2.45
C THR A 139 -10.38 -7.54 2.77
N PHE A 140 -10.19 -8.39 1.77
CA PHE A 140 -10.07 -9.84 1.89
C PHE A 140 -8.66 -10.27 1.56
N HIS A 141 -8.12 -11.19 2.35
CA HIS A 141 -6.80 -11.77 2.12
C HIS A 141 -6.93 -13.20 1.62
N SER A 142 -6.15 -13.54 0.62
CA SER A 142 -6.07 -14.90 0.10
C SER A 142 -4.70 -15.53 0.39
N SER A 143 -4.58 -16.84 0.22
CA SER A 143 -3.31 -17.56 0.31
C SER A 143 -2.26 -17.03 -0.69
N GLY A 144 -2.72 -16.31 -1.72
CA GLY A 144 -1.89 -15.80 -2.81
C GLY A 144 -1.38 -16.86 -3.77
N ALA A 145 -1.72 -18.14 -3.54
CA ALA A 145 -1.55 -19.17 -4.52
C ALA A 145 -2.59 -18.93 -5.64
N LEU A 146 -2.15 -18.22 -6.65
CA LEU A 146 -2.80 -18.30 -7.96
C LEU A 146 -2.27 -19.57 -8.57
N ASP A 147 -3.17 -20.41 -9.10
CA ASP A 147 -2.78 -21.57 -9.89
C ASP A 147 -1.74 -21.15 -10.92
N ALA A 148 -0.81 -22.04 -11.26
CA ALA A 148 0.37 -21.74 -12.08
C ALA A 148 0.07 -21.02 -13.41
N ASN A 149 -1.18 -21.11 -13.91
CA ASN A 149 -1.66 -20.38 -15.09
C ASN A 149 -1.97 -18.89 -14.83
N SER A 150 -2.09 -18.45 -13.58
CA SER A 150 -2.32 -17.03 -13.25
C SER A 150 -1.03 -16.23 -13.08
N ALA A 151 0.13 -16.89 -12.99
CA ALA A 151 1.43 -16.24 -12.91
C ALA A 151 1.76 -15.43 -14.17
N LEU A 152 1.18 -15.79 -15.31
CA LEU A 152 1.34 -15.07 -16.58
C LEU A 152 0.51 -13.78 -16.66
N ALA A 153 -0.50 -13.60 -15.80
CA ALA A 153 -1.34 -12.40 -15.76
C ALA A 153 -0.82 -11.33 -14.78
N SER A 154 0.23 -11.60 -14.01
CA SER A 154 0.71 -10.70 -12.96
C SER A 154 1.46 -9.47 -13.46
N ASN A 155 1.70 -9.36 -14.77
CA ASN A 155 2.29 -8.17 -15.40
C ASN A 155 1.25 -7.25 -16.06
N ALA A 156 -0.04 -7.55 -15.94
CA ALA A 156 -1.08 -6.64 -16.42
C ALA A 156 -1.36 -5.53 -15.39
N PRO A 157 -1.49 -4.26 -15.81
CA PRO A 157 -1.96 -3.19 -14.95
C PRO A 157 -3.33 -3.60 -14.37
N ALA A 158 -3.66 -3.10 -13.17
CA ALA A 158 -4.85 -3.45 -12.41
C ALA A 158 -6.08 -3.66 -13.31
N THR A 159 -6.32 -4.93 -13.68
CA THR A 159 -7.44 -5.27 -14.54
C THR A 159 -8.71 -5.22 -13.71
N GLN A 160 -9.59 -4.29 -14.02
CA GLN A 160 -10.94 -4.28 -13.51
C GLN A 160 -11.61 -5.60 -13.90
N VAL A 161 -11.84 -6.46 -12.93
CA VAL A 161 -12.81 -7.54 -13.12
C VAL A 161 -14.19 -6.92 -12.92
N ALA A 162 -14.71 -6.28 -13.96
CA ALA A 162 -16.11 -5.91 -14.01
C ALA A 162 -16.91 -7.22 -14.12
N LEU A 163 -17.40 -7.75 -13.02
CA LEU A 163 -18.44 -8.77 -13.09
C LEU A 163 -19.72 -8.07 -13.54
N ALA A 164 -20.15 -8.39 -14.76
CA ALA A 164 -21.46 -7.97 -15.27
C ALA A 164 -22.54 -8.42 -14.28
N ALA A 165 -23.37 -7.48 -13.85
CA ALA A 165 -24.57 -7.80 -13.08
C ALA A 165 -25.46 -8.76 -13.90
N PRO A 166 -26.13 -9.74 -13.26
CA PRO A 166 -27.06 -10.60 -13.94
C PRO A 166 -28.21 -9.75 -14.52
N ALA A 167 -28.44 -9.88 -15.83
CA ALA A 167 -29.61 -9.28 -16.47
C ALA A 167 -30.89 -9.82 -15.81
N LYS A 168 -31.82 -8.90 -15.54
CA LYS A 168 -33.19 -9.23 -15.12
C LYS A 168 -33.95 -9.93 -16.22
#